data_95e3f58316fea5b0e05e1e942491c2b3
#
_entry.id   95e3f58316fea5b0e05e1e942491c2b3
#
_cell.length_a   1.000
_cell.length_b   1.000
_cell.length_c   1.000
_cell.angle_alpha   90.00
_cell.angle_beta   90.00
_cell.angle_gamma   90.00
#
_symmetry.space_group_name_H-M   'P 1'
#
loop_
_entity.id
_entity.type
_entity.pdbx_description
1 polymer ?
#
loop_
_entity_poly.entity_id
_entity_poly.type
_entity_poly.pdbx_seq_one_letter_code
_entity_poly.pdbx_strand_id
1 'polypeptide(L)'
;MQEVIKMQNADGSWTNQVLIGKFSKNKEYATELSKKVNVSVVITKLVVLWIQKRHNTKQYSLILKKAQAWLKRKIAEEAIDEEQLNKI
;
A
#
# COMPACT_ATOMS: atom_id res chain seq x y z
N MET A 1 1.50 7.11 13.39
CA MET A 1 0.45 6.23 12.87
C MET A 1 -0.84 6.96 12.49
N GLN A 2 -1.36 7.80 13.36
CA GLN A 2 -2.61 8.51 13.07
C GLN A 2 -2.55 9.36 11.80
N GLU A 3 -1.40 9.96 11.52
CA GLU A 3 -1.23 10.76 10.30
C GLU A 3 -1.41 9.91 9.05
N VAL A 4 -0.87 8.71 9.06
CA VAL A 4 -0.98 7.78 7.93
C VAL A 4 -2.44 7.33 7.76
N ILE A 5 -3.12 7.04 8.86
CA ILE A 5 -4.53 6.63 8.83
C ILE A 5 -5.40 7.74 8.23
N LYS A 6 -5.12 8.99 8.58
CA LYS A 6 -5.87 10.14 8.05
C LYS A 6 -5.68 10.34 6.56
N MET A 7 -4.59 9.82 6.01
CA MET A 7 -4.32 9.93 4.57
C MET A 7 -5.06 8.88 3.73
N GLN A 8 -5.68 7.89 4.39
CA GLN A 8 -6.43 6.86 3.67
C GLN A 8 -7.66 7.47 2.98
N ASN A 9 -7.82 7.14 1.70
CA ASN A 9 -8.97 7.56 0.93
C ASN A 9 -10.22 6.76 1.32
N ALA A 10 -11.38 7.26 0.94
CA ALA A 10 -12.66 6.63 1.26
C ALA A 10 -12.76 5.19 0.73
N ASP A 11 -12.06 4.88 -0.36
CA ASP A 11 -12.07 3.54 -0.95
C ASP A 11 -11.07 2.58 -0.31
N GLY A 12 -10.29 3.05 0.65
CA GLY A 12 -9.30 2.23 1.34
C GLY A 12 -7.88 2.40 0.87
N SER A 13 -7.64 3.14 -0.21
CA SER A 13 -6.31 3.31 -0.78
C SER A 13 -5.54 4.48 -0.16
N TRP A 14 -4.24 4.50 -0.41
CA TRP A 14 -3.38 5.65 -0.11
C TRP A 14 -2.73 6.11 -1.42
N THR A 15 -2.70 7.42 -1.63
CA THR A 15 -2.20 8.00 -2.88
C THR A 15 -1.07 9.00 -2.67
N ASN A 16 -0.67 9.28 -1.44
CA ASN A 16 0.38 10.25 -1.14
C ASN A 16 1.76 9.63 -1.41
N GLN A 17 2.43 10.13 -2.45
CA GLN A 17 3.71 9.59 -2.90
C GLN A 17 4.83 9.74 -1.87
N VAL A 18 4.71 10.65 -0.93
CA VAL A 18 5.68 10.81 0.16
C VAL A 18 5.83 9.51 0.95
N LEU A 19 4.77 8.70 1.02
CA LEU A 19 4.79 7.44 1.75
C LEU A 19 5.77 6.41 1.14
N ILE A 20 6.06 6.50 -0.15
CA ILE A 20 7.05 5.62 -0.77
C ILE A 20 8.42 5.83 -0.11
N GLY A 21 8.83 7.09 0.01
CA GLY A 21 10.10 7.41 0.63
C GLY A 21 10.15 7.08 2.11
N LYS A 22 8.99 7.08 2.77
CA LYS A 22 8.91 6.86 4.20
C LYS A 22 8.92 5.37 4.59
N PHE A 23 8.27 4.52 3.80
CA PHE A 23 8.05 3.12 4.18
C PHE A 23 8.78 2.09 3.32
N SER A 24 9.23 2.45 2.14
CA SER A 24 9.90 1.49 1.27
C SER A 24 11.33 1.25 1.72
N LYS A 25 11.72 -0.02 1.79
CA LYS A 25 13.10 -0.42 2.04
C LYS A 25 13.95 -0.27 0.79
N ASN A 26 13.34 -0.42 -0.37
CA ASN A 26 14.01 -0.29 -1.66
C ASN A 26 13.28 0.78 -2.47
N LYS A 27 13.66 2.03 -2.24
CA LYS A 27 12.99 3.19 -2.85
C LYS A 27 13.09 3.19 -4.38
N GLU A 28 14.24 2.77 -4.90
CA GLU A 28 14.44 2.73 -6.35
C GLU A 28 13.50 1.71 -7.00
N TYR A 29 13.39 0.54 -6.41
CA TYR A 29 12.52 -0.50 -6.92
C TYR A 29 11.06 -0.06 -6.87
N ALA A 30 10.64 0.52 -5.76
CA ALA A 30 9.27 1.00 -5.59
C ALA A 30 8.94 2.11 -6.59
N THR A 31 9.88 3.03 -6.81
CA THR A 31 9.71 4.12 -7.77
C THR A 31 9.60 3.57 -9.21
N GLU A 32 10.45 2.64 -9.57
CA GLU A 32 10.40 2.02 -10.90
C GLU A 32 9.10 1.24 -11.09
N LEU A 33 8.67 0.51 -10.08
CA LEU A 33 7.42 -0.24 -10.14
C LEU A 33 6.23 0.70 -10.29
N SER A 34 6.25 1.85 -9.63
CA SER A 34 5.16 2.83 -9.70
C SER A 34 5.00 3.45 -11.10
N LYS A 35 6.02 3.34 -11.94
CA LYS A 35 5.94 3.77 -13.34
C LYS A 35 5.26 2.73 -14.22
N LYS A 36 5.30 1.47 -13.81
CA LYS A 36 4.76 0.35 -14.58
C LYS A 36 3.35 -0.03 -14.16
N VAL A 37 3.02 0.17 -12.90
CA VAL A 37 1.71 -0.13 -12.35
C VAL A 37 1.15 1.12 -11.68
N ASN A 38 -0.13 1.06 -11.29
CA ASN A 38 -0.79 2.17 -10.62
C ASN A 38 -0.03 2.52 -9.32
N VAL A 39 0.43 3.76 -9.22
CA VAL A 39 1.21 4.22 -8.06
C VAL A 39 0.43 4.06 -6.75
N SER A 40 -0.89 4.21 -6.78
CA SER A 40 -1.73 4.02 -5.60
C SER A 40 -1.66 2.59 -5.08
N VAL A 41 -1.52 1.61 -5.98
CA VAL A 41 -1.35 0.21 -5.59
C VAL A 41 -0.05 0.01 -4.84
N VAL A 42 1.04 0.59 -5.33
CA VAL A 42 2.35 0.52 -4.69
C VAL A 42 2.30 1.12 -3.29
N ILE A 43 1.76 2.34 -3.18
CA ILE A 43 1.68 3.06 -1.90
C ILE A 43 0.81 2.31 -0.90
N THR A 44 -0.37 1.86 -1.34
CA THR A 44 -1.30 1.15 -0.45
C THR A 44 -0.67 -0.15 0.05
N LYS A 45 0.02 -0.88 -0.82
CA LYS A 45 0.72 -2.11 -0.41
C LYS A 45 1.80 -1.83 0.63
N LEU A 46 2.58 -0.76 0.44
CA LEU A 46 3.61 -0.37 1.40
C LEU A 46 3.01 -0.09 2.78
N VAL A 47 1.91 0.65 2.82
CA VAL A 47 1.26 0.99 4.08
C VAL A 47 0.71 -0.26 4.76
N VAL A 48 0.08 -1.15 4.00
CA VAL A 48 -0.46 -2.41 4.53
C VAL A 48 0.65 -3.25 5.14
N LEU A 49 1.77 -3.41 4.44
CA LEU A 49 2.90 -4.18 4.94
C LEU A 49 3.49 -3.56 6.21
N TRP A 50 3.58 -2.22 6.23
CA TRP A 50 4.09 -1.51 7.40
C TRP A 50 3.23 -1.73 8.63
N ILE A 51 1.90 -1.64 8.47
CA ILE A 51 0.97 -1.87 9.58
C ILE A 51 1.08 -3.30 10.07
N GLN A 52 1.15 -4.27 9.16
CA GLN A 52 1.23 -5.68 9.53
C GLN A 52 2.50 -6.02 10.30
N LYS A 53 3.60 -5.35 9.96
CA LYS A 53 4.89 -5.63 10.59
C LYS A 53 5.11 -4.88 11.90
N ARG A 54 4.56 -3.68 12.04
CA ARG A 54 4.95 -2.76 13.11
C ARG A 54 3.85 -2.46 14.12
N HIS A 55 2.61 -2.80 13.82
CA HIS A 55 1.49 -2.39 14.65
C HIS A 55 0.56 -3.55 14.95
N ASN A 56 -0.31 -3.35 15.95
CA ASN A 56 -1.31 -4.34 16.33
C ASN A 56 -2.39 -4.42 15.26
N THR A 57 -2.42 -5.54 14.53
CA THR A 57 -3.37 -5.71 13.43
C THR A 57 -4.83 -5.75 13.91
N LYS A 58 -5.07 -6.11 15.16
CA LYS A 58 -6.43 -6.08 15.71
C LYS A 58 -6.96 -4.66 15.83
N GLN A 59 -6.11 -3.74 16.27
CA GLN A 59 -6.50 -2.33 16.42
C GLN A 59 -6.81 -1.69 15.08
N TYR A 60 -6.12 -2.10 14.04
CA TYR A 60 -6.25 -1.50 12.70
C TYR A 60 -6.93 -2.43 11.71
N SER A 61 -7.67 -3.42 12.20
CA SER A 61 -8.25 -4.46 11.34
C SER A 61 -9.21 -3.92 10.27
N LEU A 62 -10.03 -2.92 10.62
CA LEU A 62 -10.95 -2.33 9.67
C LEU A 62 -10.22 -1.59 8.54
N ILE A 63 -9.16 -0.86 8.92
CA ILE A 63 -8.35 -0.12 7.94
C ILE A 63 -7.65 -1.09 7.00
N LEU A 64 -7.06 -2.14 7.55
CA LEU A 64 -6.39 -3.17 6.77
C LEU A 64 -7.36 -3.91 5.86
N LYS A 65 -8.52 -4.27 6.37
CA LYS A 65 -9.53 -4.99 5.62
C LYS A 65 -9.98 -4.19 4.39
N LYS A 66 -10.22 -2.91 4.60
CA LYS A 66 -10.63 -2.00 3.54
C LYS A 66 -9.54 -1.83 2.49
N ALA A 67 -8.30 -1.66 2.93
CA ALA A 67 -7.15 -1.51 2.04
C ALA A 67 -6.87 -2.79 1.25
N GLN A 68 -6.94 -3.94 1.90
CA GLN A 68 -6.71 -5.22 1.25
C GLN A 68 -7.80 -5.55 0.23
N ALA A 69 -9.05 -5.20 0.51
CA ALA A 69 -10.14 -5.37 -0.44
C ALA A 69 -9.91 -4.52 -1.70
N TRP A 70 -9.50 -3.28 -1.51
CA TRP A 70 -9.18 -2.38 -2.62
C TRP A 70 -8.01 -2.92 -3.44
N LEU A 71 -6.94 -3.36 -2.76
CA LEU A 71 -5.76 -3.93 -3.43
C LEU A 71 -6.12 -5.16 -4.25
N LYS A 72 -6.88 -6.07 -3.68
CA LYS A 72 -7.28 -7.30 -4.36
C LYS A 72 -8.04 -6.99 -5.66
N ARG A 73 -8.95 -6.04 -5.59
CA ARG A 73 -9.72 -5.62 -6.76
C ARG A 73 -8.82 -5.01 -7.83
N LYS A 74 -7.92 -4.09 -7.44
CA LYS A 74 -7.06 -3.41 -8.38
C LYS A 74 -6.02 -4.34 -9.00
N ILE A 75 -5.46 -5.25 -8.23
CA ILE A 75 -4.53 -6.24 -8.74
C ILE A 75 -5.20 -7.09 -9.82
N ALA A 76 -6.44 -7.50 -9.59
CA ALA A 76 -7.20 -8.28 -10.56
C ALA A 76 -7.55 -7.45 -11.81
N GLU A 77 -8.01 -6.21 -11.62
CA GLU A 77 -8.41 -5.35 -12.72
C GLU A 77 -7.24 -4.99 -13.64
N GLU A 78 -6.08 -4.74 -13.07
CA GLU A 78 -4.89 -4.28 -13.80
C GLU A 78 -3.89 -5.39 -14.09
N ALA A 79 -4.23 -6.63 -13.73
CA ALA A 79 -3.37 -7.81 -13.94
C ALA A 79 -1.96 -7.60 -13.38
N ILE A 80 -1.87 -7.08 -12.15
CA ILE A 80 -0.59 -6.77 -11.51
C ILE A 80 0.00 -8.05 -10.91
N ASP A 81 1.32 -8.22 -11.04
CA ASP A 81 2.05 -9.33 -10.43
C ASP A 81 2.29 -9.03 -8.94
N GLU A 82 1.63 -9.81 -8.07
CA GLU A 82 1.77 -9.64 -6.62
C GLU A 82 3.19 -9.86 -6.13
N GLU A 83 3.96 -10.72 -6.80
CA GLU A 83 5.35 -10.97 -6.41
C GLU A 83 6.18 -9.69 -6.50
N GLN A 84 5.92 -8.85 -7.50
CA GLN A 84 6.60 -7.58 -7.63
C GLN A 84 6.24 -6.64 -6.48
N LEU A 85 4.98 -6.67 -6.05
CA LEU A 85 4.56 -5.84 -4.92
C LEU A 85 5.17 -6.30 -3.61
N ASN A 86 5.39 -7.60 -3.45
CA ASN A 86 5.97 -8.13 -2.22
C ASN A 86 7.44 -7.79 -2.03
N LYS A 87 8.12 -7.33 -3.08
CA LYS A 87 9.53 -6.95 -3.02
C LYS A 87 9.75 -5.49 -2.60
N ILE A 88 8.70 -4.70 -2.53
CA ILE A 88 8.84 -3.29 -2.15
C ILE A 88 9.03 -3.15 -0.60
#